data_781ebb54fb868936ef5267af32782e58
#
_entry.id   781ebb54fb868936ef5267af32782e58
#
_cell.length_a   1.000
_cell.length_b   1.000
_cell.length_c   1.000
_cell.angle_alpha   90.00
_cell.angle_beta   90.00
_cell.angle_gamma   90.00
#
_symmetry.space_group_name_H-M   'P 1'
#
loop_
_entity.id
_entity.type
_entity.pdbx_description
1 polymer ?
#
loop_
_entity_poly.entity_id
_entity_poly.type
_entity_poly.pdbx_seq_one_letter_code
_entity_poly.pdbx_strand_id
1 'polypeptide(L)'
;MKKIRQIQAWSFLLIASLFVSLTSCSSDDSNDSSGNLSIESVSLAVNDSLVTTGFVENMYIIRGSGFSKITKIFFNDVQADFNPTLVTDKVIFVTIPLETPFQNVGTSDKIRIETVANAVEFDFVIGQPEPTITSFDPVAGATGDIVTIKGTVFDNLISVKFDDVEAVIVSSTTTEIKVEIPAGVVQAKIYVETAGGTAESPGSFGFKRIIYDDTLGEGFQLWGGWGGTQDLASTTIVKRGTYAIKRNTEAWSALQIGYSGANLNFGTDITAVKVSIYAETTGKVKIVFNGDDAHGKVLDVVAGQWVDFTIPVSEITDQTNLSQIWVQEFAGSGNVLYIDDFGFI
;
A
#
# COMPACT_ATOMS: atom_id res chain seq x y z
N MET A 1 -21.96 23.44 -58.90
CA MET A 1 -22.55 22.37 -59.79
C MET A 1 -23.15 21.33 -58.86
N LYS A 2 -24.49 21.36 -58.73
CA LYS A 2 -25.47 20.34 -59.16
C LYS A 2 -25.22 18.96 -58.50
N LYS A 3 -26.16 18.30 -57.81
CA LYS A 3 -27.65 18.17 -57.75
C LYS A 3 -28.00 17.39 -56.48
N ILE A 4 -28.86 17.75 -55.57
CA ILE A 4 -30.32 17.59 -55.42
C ILE A 4 -30.88 16.28 -56.04
N ARG A 5 -31.48 15.46 -55.20
CA ARG A 5 -32.73 14.69 -55.37
C ARG A 5 -32.93 13.90 -54.08
N GLN A 6 -33.83 14.20 -53.18
CA GLN A 6 -35.31 14.17 -53.13
C GLN A 6 -35.96 12.81 -53.47
N ILE A 7 -36.85 12.48 -52.51
CA ILE A 7 -38.21 11.90 -52.68
C ILE A 7 -38.22 10.39 -52.36
N GLN A 8 -39.08 9.75 -51.57
CA GLN A 8 -40.46 10.10 -51.15
C GLN A 8 -40.88 9.20 -49.96
N ALA A 9 -41.77 9.78 -49.16
CA ALA A 9 -42.57 9.12 -48.14
C ALA A 9 -43.57 8.12 -48.77
N TRP A 10 -43.89 7.07 -48.02
CA TRP A 10 -45.20 6.41 -48.13
C TRP A 10 -45.70 6.05 -46.73
N SER A 11 -46.74 6.78 -46.35
CA SER A 11 -47.65 6.47 -45.25
C SER A 11 -48.47 5.22 -45.58
N PHE A 12 -48.61 4.33 -44.60
CA PHE A 12 -49.81 3.50 -44.53
C PHE A 12 -50.33 3.48 -43.08
N LEU A 13 -51.47 4.14 -42.97
CA LEU A 13 -52.40 4.14 -41.85
C LEU A 13 -53.17 2.85 -41.87
N LEU A 14 -53.22 2.12 -40.78
CA LEU A 14 -54.26 1.12 -40.56
C LEU A 14 -54.70 1.14 -39.09
N ILE A 15 -55.91 1.68 -38.94
CA ILE A 15 -56.80 1.66 -37.76
C ILE A 15 -57.45 0.28 -37.68
N ALA A 16 -57.48 -0.32 -36.50
CA ALA A 16 -58.50 -1.21 -35.94
C ALA A 16 -57.85 -1.97 -34.80
N SER A 17 -58.39 -2.15 -33.67
CA SER A 17 -59.70 -1.99 -33.02
C SER A 17 -59.49 -2.28 -31.54
N LEU A 18 -60.06 -1.39 -30.77
CA LEU A 18 -60.21 -1.45 -29.31
C LEU A 18 -61.02 -2.71 -28.93
N PHE A 19 -60.38 -3.68 -28.25
CA PHE A 19 -61.09 -4.65 -27.44
C PHE A 19 -60.72 -4.46 -25.98
N VAL A 20 -61.54 -3.73 -25.26
CA VAL A 20 -61.60 -3.71 -23.81
C VAL A 20 -62.26 -5.01 -23.38
N SER A 21 -61.50 -5.91 -22.84
CA SER A 21 -62.02 -7.00 -22.01
C SER A 21 -61.68 -6.71 -20.56
N LEU A 22 -62.64 -6.14 -19.87
CA LEU A 22 -62.73 -6.14 -18.42
C LEU A 22 -62.90 -7.61 -17.97
N THR A 23 -61.85 -8.21 -17.46
CA THR A 23 -62.00 -9.38 -16.61
C THR A 23 -61.73 -8.99 -15.18
N SER A 24 -62.79 -9.04 -14.45
CA SER A 24 -63.00 -9.13 -13.01
C SER A 24 -61.80 -9.50 -12.17
N CYS A 25 -61.51 -8.69 -11.14
CA CYS A 25 -60.89 -9.15 -9.91
C CYS A 25 -61.64 -10.36 -9.36
N SER A 26 -61.00 -11.48 -9.29
CA SER A 26 -61.26 -12.45 -8.25
C SER A 26 -60.05 -12.44 -7.32
N SER A 27 -60.31 -11.94 -6.11
CA SER A 27 -59.52 -12.19 -4.92
C SER A 27 -59.47 -13.69 -4.66
N ASP A 28 -58.37 -14.10 -4.10
CA ASP A 28 -58.00 -15.40 -3.60
C ASP A 28 -57.27 -16.28 -4.64
N ASP A 29 -55.94 -16.12 -4.55
CA ASP A 29 -55.14 -17.30 -4.29
C ASP A 29 -53.82 -16.85 -3.67
N SER A 30 -53.67 -17.20 -2.42
CA SER A 30 -52.40 -17.37 -1.76
C SER A 30 -51.63 -18.49 -2.52
N ASN A 31 -51.16 -18.16 -3.70
CA ASN A 31 -50.13 -18.94 -4.34
C ASN A 31 -48.81 -18.58 -3.65
N ASP A 32 -48.58 -19.32 -2.58
CA ASP A 32 -47.26 -19.47 -1.98
C ASP A 32 -46.36 -20.11 -3.05
N SER A 33 -46.05 -19.33 -4.09
CA SER A 33 -45.01 -19.66 -5.05
C SER A 33 -43.67 -19.40 -4.29
N SER A 34 -43.40 -20.33 -3.36
CA SER A 34 -42.04 -20.49 -2.85
C SER A 34 -41.17 -20.84 -4.06
N GLY A 35 -40.65 -19.83 -4.74
CA GLY A 35 -39.65 -20.01 -5.78
C GLY A 35 -38.57 -20.94 -5.22
N ASN A 36 -38.09 -21.86 -6.07
CA ASN A 36 -36.94 -22.69 -5.68
C ASN A 36 -35.85 -21.77 -5.11
N LEU A 37 -35.33 -22.13 -3.96
CA LEU A 37 -34.23 -21.41 -3.36
C LEU A 37 -33.02 -21.42 -4.32
N SER A 38 -32.61 -20.26 -4.80
CA SER A 38 -31.47 -20.14 -5.75
C SER A 38 -30.72 -18.84 -5.52
N ILE A 39 -29.41 -18.87 -5.78
CA ILE A 39 -28.56 -17.69 -5.87
C ILE A 39 -28.20 -17.52 -7.35
N GLU A 40 -28.37 -16.33 -7.90
CA GLU A 40 -28.08 -15.98 -9.28
C GLU A 40 -26.82 -15.13 -9.42
N SER A 41 -26.65 -14.18 -8.51
CA SER A 41 -25.51 -13.27 -8.55
C SER A 41 -25.24 -12.61 -7.21
N VAL A 42 -24.02 -12.14 -7.06
CA VAL A 42 -23.56 -11.33 -5.92
C VAL A 42 -22.98 -10.03 -6.44
N SER A 43 -23.31 -8.92 -5.80
CA SER A 43 -22.75 -7.61 -6.14
C SER A 43 -22.36 -6.85 -4.88
N LEU A 44 -21.40 -5.91 -5.02
CA LEU A 44 -20.96 -5.04 -3.94
C LEU A 44 -22.04 -3.98 -3.66
N ALA A 45 -22.47 -3.84 -2.41
CA ALA A 45 -23.61 -2.98 -2.07
C ALA A 45 -23.38 -1.48 -2.36
N VAL A 46 -22.13 -1.02 -2.35
CA VAL A 46 -21.79 0.40 -2.52
C VAL A 46 -22.05 0.92 -3.95
N ASN A 47 -21.94 0.08 -4.97
CA ASN A 47 -22.04 0.50 -6.38
C ASN A 47 -22.75 -0.52 -7.29
N ASP A 48 -23.28 -1.60 -6.70
CA ASP A 48 -23.99 -2.68 -7.38
C ASP A 48 -23.17 -3.39 -8.50
N SER A 49 -21.85 -3.36 -8.42
CA SER A 49 -20.99 -4.10 -9.34
C SER A 49 -21.00 -5.60 -9.03
N LEU A 50 -21.20 -6.43 -10.03
CA LEU A 50 -21.13 -7.89 -9.91
C LEU A 50 -19.72 -8.33 -9.52
N VAL A 51 -19.65 -9.26 -8.57
CA VAL A 51 -18.39 -9.80 -8.06
C VAL A 51 -18.49 -11.30 -7.82
N THR A 52 -17.36 -11.98 -7.95
CA THR A 52 -17.18 -13.41 -7.60
C THR A 52 -16.24 -13.58 -6.41
N THR A 53 -15.64 -12.47 -5.97
CA THR A 53 -14.76 -12.40 -4.80
C THR A 53 -15.25 -11.31 -3.87
N GLY A 54 -15.31 -11.61 -2.58
CA GLY A 54 -15.66 -10.66 -1.53
C GLY A 54 -14.58 -10.55 -0.47
N PHE A 55 -14.64 -9.48 0.33
CA PHE A 55 -13.75 -9.24 1.46
C PHE A 55 -14.58 -9.08 2.74
N VAL A 56 -14.02 -9.50 3.86
CA VAL A 56 -14.65 -9.36 5.17
C VAL A 56 -15.05 -7.91 5.46
N GLU A 57 -16.05 -7.73 6.33
CA GLU A 57 -16.61 -6.43 6.72
C GLU A 57 -17.27 -5.62 5.60
N ASN A 58 -17.24 -6.07 4.35
CA ASN A 58 -17.97 -5.43 3.26
C ASN A 58 -19.40 -5.99 3.14
N MET A 59 -20.34 -5.11 2.79
CA MET A 59 -21.74 -5.47 2.53
C MET A 59 -21.94 -5.84 1.07
N TYR A 60 -22.67 -6.93 0.85
CA TYR A 60 -23.01 -7.48 -0.47
C TYR A 60 -24.51 -7.58 -0.67
N ILE A 61 -24.91 -7.53 -1.92
CA ILE A 61 -26.27 -7.81 -2.38
C ILE A 61 -26.26 -9.18 -3.03
N ILE A 62 -26.99 -10.12 -2.46
CA ILE A 62 -27.21 -11.44 -3.07
C ILE A 62 -28.56 -11.41 -3.77
N ARG A 63 -28.59 -11.77 -5.05
CA ARG A 63 -29.79 -11.85 -5.86
C ARG A 63 -30.11 -13.30 -6.21
N GLY A 64 -31.41 -13.61 -6.25
CA GLY A 64 -31.89 -14.95 -6.54
C GLY A 64 -33.39 -15.11 -6.33
N SER A 65 -33.80 -16.22 -5.73
CA SER A 65 -35.22 -16.48 -5.43
C SER A 65 -35.39 -17.36 -4.19
N GLY A 66 -36.58 -17.27 -3.58
CA GLY A 66 -36.94 -18.08 -2.41
C GLY A 66 -36.34 -17.60 -1.10
N PHE A 67 -35.88 -16.35 -1.02
CA PHE A 67 -35.19 -15.80 0.15
C PHE A 67 -36.11 -15.39 1.30
N SER A 68 -37.42 -15.30 1.08
CA SER A 68 -38.38 -14.89 2.14
C SER A 68 -38.44 -15.81 3.36
N LYS A 69 -37.93 -17.04 3.23
CA LYS A 69 -37.93 -18.06 4.30
C LYS A 69 -36.53 -18.46 4.77
N ILE A 70 -35.52 -17.68 4.47
CA ILE A 70 -34.14 -18.00 4.90
C ILE A 70 -34.00 -17.93 6.41
N THR A 71 -33.18 -18.82 6.95
CA THR A 71 -32.88 -18.92 8.37
C THR A 71 -31.42 -18.64 8.68
N LYS A 72 -30.51 -18.96 7.72
CA LYS A 72 -29.07 -18.77 7.90
C LYS A 72 -28.41 -18.46 6.57
N ILE A 73 -27.32 -17.70 6.67
CA ILE A 73 -26.39 -17.41 5.57
C ILE A 73 -24.98 -17.73 6.08
N PHE A 74 -24.16 -18.36 5.25
CA PHE A 74 -22.77 -18.69 5.57
C PHE A 74 -21.87 -18.24 4.44
N PHE A 75 -20.67 -17.76 4.82
CA PHE A 75 -19.53 -17.53 3.93
C PHE A 75 -18.37 -18.40 4.43
N ASN A 76 -17.82 -19.25 3.59
CA ASN A 76 -16.78 -20.22 3.97
C ASN A 76 -17.11 -20.93 5.31
N ASP A 77 -18.38 -21.39 5.45
CA ASP A 77 -18.94 -22.07 6.61
C ASP A 77 -19.05 -21.23 7.91
N VAL A 78 -18.69 -19.95 7.87
CA VAL A 78 -18.95 -19.00 8.97
C VAL A 78 -20.31 -18.34 8.79
N GLN A 79 -21.14 -18.43 9.84
CA GLN A 79 -22.48 -17.86 9.79
C GLN A 79 -22.43 -16.33 9.83
N ALA A 80 -23.07 -15.71 8.85
CA ALA A 80 -23.25 -14.27 8.81
C ALA A 80 -24.59 -13.88 9.47
N ASP A 81 -24.57 -12.81 10.25
CA ASP A 81 -25.77 -12.15 10.72
C ASP A 81 -26.39 -11.32 9.59
N PHE A 82 -27.71 -11.37 9.49
CA PHE A 82 -28.44 -10.56 8.51
C PHE A 82 -29.66 -9.93 9.15
N ASN A 83 -30.04 -8.76 8.65
CA ASN A 83 -31.24 -8.07 9.10
C ASN A 83 -32.45 -8.55 8.24
N PRO A 84 -33.45 -9.21 8.85
CA PRO A 84 -34.62 -9.70 8.10
C PRO A 84 -35.39 -8.60 7.35
N THR A 85 -35.28 -7.34 7.77
CA THR A 85 -35.92 -6.21 7.06
C THR A 85 -35.20 -5.84 5.78
N LEU A 86 -33.97 -6.30 5.58
CA LEU A 86 -33.17 -6.15 4.36
C LEU A 86 -33.22 -7.40 3.48
N VAL A 87 -34.19 -8.28 3.70
CA VAL A 87 -34.42 -9.49 2.93
C VAL A 87 -35.78 -9.39 2.24
N THR A 88 -35.77 -9.60 0.93
CA THR A 88 -36.97 -9.81 0.12
C THR A 88 -36.92 -11.22 -0.46
N ASP A 89 -37.93 -11.65 -1.22
CA ASP A 89 -37.87 -12.96 -1.90
C ASP A 89 -36.77 -13.04 -2.96
N LYS A 90 -36.24 -11.91 -3.43
CA LYS A 90 -35.30 -11.80 -4.54
C LYS A 90 -33.94 -11.24 -4.17
N VAL A 91 -33.82 -10.58 -3.02
CA VAL A 91 -32.62 -9.78 -2.65
C VAL A 91 -32.34 -9.92 -1.16
N ILE A 92 -31.06 -10.11 -0.85
CA ILE A 92 -30.52 -10.07 0.51
C ILE A 92 -29.39 -9.04 0.55
N PHE A 93 -29.38 -8.22 1.62
CA PHE A 93 -28.19 -7.43 1.98
C PHE A 93 -27.53 -8.08 3.20
N VAL A 94 -26.26 -8.41 3.08
CA VAL A 94 -25.50 -9.10 4.13
C VAL A 94 -24.05 -8.65 4.13
N THR A 95 -23.46 -8.55 5.33
CA THR A 95 -22.03 -8.25 5.51
C THR A 95 -21.28 -9.56 5.77
N ILE A 96 -20.12 -9.73 5.14
CA ILE A 96 -19.25 -10.88 5.42
C ILE A 96 -18.63 -10.69 6.80
N PRO A 97 -18.77 -11.65 7.74
CA PRO A 97 -18.19 -11.56 9.07
C PRO A 97 -16.66 -11.41 9.04
N LEU A 98 -16.10 -10.66 10.00
CA LEU A 98 -14.65 -10.43 10.11
C LEU A 98 -13.87 -11.74 10.29
N GLU A 99 -14.43 -12.71 11.02
CA GLU A 99 -13.83 -14.01 11.30
C GLU A 99 -13.91 -15.00 10.15
N THR A 100 -14.52 -14.63 9.01
CA THR A 100 -14.62 -15.51 7.84
C THR A 100 -13.23 -15.76 7.26
N PRO A 101 -12.78 -17.03 7.18
CA PRO A 101 -11.49 -17.32 6.59
C PRO A 101 -11.51 -16.97 5.10
N PHE A 102 -10.45 -16.30 4.63
CA PHE A 102 -10.23 -16.09 3.21
C PHE A 102 -9.74 -17.37 2.53
N GLN A 103 -9.77 -17.38 1.20
CA GLN A 103 -9.40 -18.53 0.39
C GLN A 103 -8.04 -19.13 0.80
N ASN A 104 -8.09 -20.40 1.20
CA ASN A 104 -6.91 -21.20 1.57
C ASN A 104 -7.23 -22.68 1.37
N VAL A 105 -6.24 -23.55 1.59
CA VAL A 105 -6.46 -24.99 1.58
C VAL A 105 -7.48 -25.37 2.67
N GLY A 106 -8.62 -25.93 2.24
CA GLY A 106 -9.67 -26.39 3.15
C GLY A 106 -10.85 -25.43 3.34
N THR A 107 -10.86 -24.25 2.71
CA THR A 107 -12.05 -23.40 2.63
C THR A 107 -13.07 -23.95 1.63
N SER A 108 -14.36 -23.71 1.86
CA SER A 108 -15.41 -24.16 0.94
C SER A 108 -15.50 -23.31 -0.32
N ASP A 109 -15.03 -22.05 -0.26
CA ASP A 109 -15.15 -21.02 -1.30
C ASP A 109 -16.59 -20.84 -1.79
N LYS A 110 -17.53 -20.83 -0.82
CA LYS A 110 -18.96 -20.78 -1.11
C LYS A 110 -19.72 -19.84 -0.18
N ILE A 111 -20.80 -19.27 -0.75
CA ILE A 111 -21.95 -18.80 0.00
C ILE A 111 -22.93 -19.96 0.15
N ARG A 112 -23.42 -20.22 1.36
CA ARG A 112 -24.49 -21.18 1.61
C ARG A 112 -25.65 -20.49 2.31
N ILE A 113 -26.83 -20.62 1.71
CA ILE A 113 -28.09 -20.08 2.28
C ILE A 113 -28.99 -21.24 2.64
N GLU A 114 -29.54 -21.20 3.85
CA GLU A 114 -30.41 -22.23 4.38
C GLU A 114 -31.82 -21.69 4.69
N THR A 115 -32.80 -22.51 4.40
CA THR A 115 -34.15 -22.42 4.92
C THR A 115 -34.42 -23.59 5.86
N VAL A 116 -35.59 -23.70 6.47
CA VAL A 116 -35.95 -24.86 7.28
C VAL A 116 -35.94 -26.18 6.48
N ALA A 117 -36.18 -26.12 5.17
CA ALA A 117 -36.39 -27.30 4.32
C ALA A 117 -35.25 -27.55 3.31
N ASN A 118 -34.56 -26.51 2.89
CA ASN A 118 -33.59 -26.55 1.77
C ASN A 118 -32.35 -25.73 2.08
N ALA A 119 -31.27 -26.03 1.34
CA ALA A 119 -30.06 -25.22 1.28
C ALA A 119 -29.65 -25.03 -0.18
N VAL A 120 -28.99 -23.91 -0.48
CA VAL A 120 -28.36 -23.62 -1.77
C VAL A 120 -26.94 -23.17 -1.54
N GLU A 121 -26.03 -23.55 -2.41
CA GLU A 121 -24.65 -23.13 -2.44
C GLU A 121 -24.35 -22.35 -3.72
N PHE A 122 -23.44 -21.40 -3.63
CA PHE A 122 -22.99 -20.58 -4.75
C PHE A 122 -21.47 -20.35 -4.60
N ASP A 123 -20.73 -20.57 -5.68
CA ASP A 123 -19.28 -20.38 -5.69
C ASP A 123 -18.94 -18.92 -5.51
N PHE A 124 -18.22 -18.61 -4.41
CA PHE A 124 -17.86 -17.25 -4.05
C PHE A 124 -16.61 -17.26 -3.20
N VAL A 125 -15.58 -16.60 -3.67
CA VAL A 125 -14.27 -16.57 -3.01
C VAL A 125 -14.23 -15.46 -1.98
N ILE A 126 -13.71 -15.73 -0.79
CA ILE A 126 -13.34 -14.70 0.18
C ILE A 126 -11.89 -14.35 -0.09
N GLY A 127 -11.63 -13.12 -0.57
CA GLY A 127 -10.30 -12.64 -0.89
C GLY A 127 -9.48 -12.40 0.35
N GLN A 128 -8.19 -12.70 0.26
CA GLN A 128 -7.22 -12.32 1.29
C GLN A 128 -7.00 -10.81 1.24
N PRO A 129 -7.04 -10.08 2.38
CA PRO A 129 -6.63 -8.69 2.43
C PRO A 129 -5.14 -8.52 2.10
N GLU A 130 -4.75 -7.32 1.71
CA GLU A 130 -3.34 -6.99 1.54
C GLU A 130 -2.57 -7.19 2.85
N PRO A 131 -1.33 -7.70 2.81
CA PRO A 131 -0.48 -7.80 3.98
C PRO A 131 -0.09 -6.41 4.50
N THR A 132 0.39 -6.33 5.74
CA THR A 132 1.03 -5.11 6.25
C THR A 132 2.35 -5.46 6.90
N ILE A 133 3.38 -4.62 6.72
CA ILE A 133 4.64 -4.72 7.45
C ILE A 133 4.64 -3.63 8.52
N THR A 134 4.80 -4.01 9.79
CA THR A 134 4.87 -3.06 10.91
C THR A 134 6.29 -2.75 11.33
N SER A 135 7.18 -3.73 11.25
CA SER A 135 8.60 -3.57 11.59
C SER A 135 9.45 -4.72 11.04
N PHE A 136 10.75 -4.51 11.06
CA PHE A 136 11.74 -5.57 10.81
C PHE A 136 12.96 -5.38 11.72
N ASP A 137 13.65 -6.48 12.04
CA ASP A 137 14.83 -6.49 12.91
C ASP A 137 15.76 -7.67 12.54
N PRO A 138 17.10 -7.46 12.45
CA PRO A 138 17.81 -6.17 12.54
C PRO A 138 17.52 -5.24 11.36
N VAL A 139 17.71 -3.93 11.59
CA VAL A 139 17.53 -2.90 10.53
C VAL A 139 18.73 -2.83 9.57
N ALA A 140 19.82 -3.52 9.88
CA ALA A 140 21.02 -3.66 9.06
C ALA A 140 21.72 -4.98 9.41
N GLY A 141 22.40 -5.60 8.44
CA GLY A 141 23.11 -6.86 8.61
C GLY A 141 23.96 -7.20 7.41
N ALA A 142 24.71 -8.30 7.50
CA ALA A 142 25.51 -8.85 6.42
C ALA A 142 24.69 -9.86 5.57
N THR A 143 25.15 -10.12 4.35
CA THR A 143 24.58 -11.19 3.51
C THR A 143 24.52 -12.51 4.28
N GLY A 144 23.37 -13.18 4.26
CA GLY A 144 23.12 -14.44 4.96
C GLY A 144 22.66 -14.28 6.41
N ASP A 145 22.72 -13.08 7.01
CA ASP A 145 22.09 -12.86 8.31
C ASP A 145 20.56 -12.93 8.21
N ILE A 146 19.91 -13.25 9.32
CA ILE A 146 18.46 -13.40 9.36
C ILE A 146 17.80 -12.06 9.75
N VAL A 147 16.86 -11.61 8.92
CA VAL A 147 15.93 -10.52 9.25
C VAL A 147 14.59 -11.11 9.61
N THR A 148 14.05 -10.68 10.75
CA THR A 148 12.68 -11.00 11.18
C THR A 148 11.76 -9.83 10.81
N ILE A 149 10.76 -10.10 9.96
CA ILE A 149 9.76 -9.14 9.51
C ILE A 149 8.48 -9.41 10.29
N LYS A 150 7.89 -8.38 10.89
CA LYS A 150 6.62 -8.45 11.63
C LYS A 150 5.54 -7.66 10.92
N GLY A 151 4.32 -8.18 10.98
CA GLY A 151 3.18 -7.56 10.33
C GLY A 151 1.89 -8.34 10.52
N THR A 152 0.99 -8.26 9.55
CA THR A 152 -0.28 -8.97 9.55
C THR A 152 -0.59 -9.54 8.17
N VAL A 153 -1.43 -10.58 8.13
CA VAL A 153 -1.96 -11.19 6.89
C VAL A 153 -0.83 -11.72 5.98
N PHE A 154 0.16 -12.37 6.57
CA PHE A 154 1.25 -13.02 5.83
C PHE A 154 0.89 -14.43 5.34
N ASP A 155 -0.39 -14.81 5.43
CA ASP A 155 -0.90 -16.05 4.86
C ASP A 155 -0.65 -16.11 3.36
N ASN A 156 -0.56 -17.31 2.80
CA ASN A 156 -0.34 -17.52 1.38
C ASN A 156 0.83 -16.69 0.83
N LEU A 157 1.95 -16.65 1.60
CA LEU A 157 3.17 -15.93 1.25
C LEU A 157 3.73 -16.44 -0.09
N ILE A 158 3.96 -15.52 -1.03
CA ILE A 158 4.51 -15.81 -2.36
C ILE A 158 6.00 -15.52 -2.38
N SER A 159 6.40 -14.29 -2.00
CA SER A 159 7.79 -13.87 -2.04
C SER A 159 8.11 -12.80 -0.99
N VAL A 160 9.39 -12.67 -0.65
CA VAL A 160 9.94 -11.51 0.06
C VAL A 160 11.11 -10.98 -0.74
N LYS A 161 11.14 -9.67 -0.96
CA LYS A 161 12.20 -9.00 -1.72
C LYS A 161 12.81 -7.86 -0.95
N PHE A 162 14.08 -7.62 -1.16
CA PHE A 162 14.81 -6.41 -0.79
C PHE A 162 14.98 -5.59 -2.07
N ASP A 163 14.15 -4.57 -2.27
CA ASP A 163 13.88 -3.95 -3.57
C ASP A 163 13.51 -5.02 -4.60
N ASP A 164 14.33 -5.22 -5.64
CA ASP A 164 14.11 -6.23 -6.68
C ASP A 164 14.82 -7.56 -6.40
N VAL A 165 15.57 -7.69 -5.29
CA VAL A 165 16.36 -8.89 -4.98
C VAL A 165 15.56 -9.82 -4.07
N GLU A 166 15.24 -11.02 -4.57
CA GLU A 166 14.49 -12.02 -3.83
C GLU A 166 15.29 -12.60 -2.66
N ALA A 167 14.65 -12.71 -1.50
CA ALA A 167 15.22 -13.26 -0.27
C ALA A 167 14.84 -14.73 -0.09
N VAL A 168 15.72 -15.49 0.54
CA VAL A 168 15.42 -16.88 0.95
C VAL A 168 14.55 -16.85 2.21
N ILE A 169 13.33 -17.40 2.11
CA ILE A 169 12.42 -17.51 3.24
C ILE A 169 12.87 -18.69 4.12
N VAL A 170 13.20 -18.39 5.39
CA VAL A 170 13.61 -19.39 6.39
C VAL A 170 12.38 -19.95 7.12
N SER A 171 11.44 -19.08 7.47
CA SER A 171 10.17 -19.47 8.10
C SER A 171 9.12 -18.36 7.91
N SER A 172 7.85 -18.75 7.95
CA SER A 172 6.73 -17.81 7.93
C SER A 172 5.58 -18.28 8.82
N THR A 173 4.91 -17.30 9.41
CA THR A 173 3.62 -17.40 10.09
C THR A 173 2.70 -16.31 9.57
N THR A 174 1.47 -16.21 10.06
CA THR A 174 0.52 -15.16 9.67
C THR A 174 0.95 -13.74 10.08
N THR A 175 1.95 -13.61 11.00
CA THR A 175 2.39 -12.32 11.57
C THR A 175 3.90 -12.13 11.61
N GLU A 176 4.69 -13.14 11.28
CA GLU A 176 6.14 -13.09 11.32
C GLU A 176 6.75 -13.89 10.16
N ILE A 177 7.70 -13.27 9.46
CA ILE A 177 8.51 -13.92 8.42
C ILE A 177 9.98 -13.75 8.76
N LYS A 178 10.77 -14.79 8.58
CA LYS A 178 12.24 -14.77 8.68
C LYS A 178 12.85 -15.04 7.33
N VAL A 179 13.76 -14.17 6.91
CA VAL A 179 14.45 -14.26 5.63
C VAL A 179 15.95 -14.07 5.80
N GLU A 180 16.74 -14.66 4.91
CA GLU A 180 18.16 -14.36 4.79
C GLU A 180 18.35 -13.08 3.97
N ILE A 181 19.28 -12.20 4.41
CA ILE A 181 19.67 -11.01 3.66
C ILE A 181 20.34 -11.45 2.35
N PRO A 182 19.80 -11.07 1.18
CA PRO A 182 20.38 -11.45 -0.10
C PRO A 182 21.76 -10.81 -0.35
N ALA A 183 22.54 -11.45 -1.21
CA ALA A 183 23.83 -10.90 -1.63
C ALA A 183 23.64 -9.59 -2.41
N GLY A 184 24.52 -8.62 -2.15
CA GLY A 184 24.53 -7.32 -2.83
C GLY A 184 23.54 -6.30 -2.26
N VAL A 185 22.71 -6.65 -1.31
CA VAL A 185 21.81 -5.71 -0.62
C VAL A 185 22.62 -4.90 0.39
N VAL A 186 22.69 -3.61 0.17
CA VAL A 186 23.31 -2.65 1.09
C VAL A 186 22.26 -1.79 1.76
N GLN A 187 21.25 -1.42 1.00
CA GLN A 187 20.09 -0.66 1.41
C GLN A 187 18.92 -1.05 0.51
N ALA A 188 17.74 -1.25 1.09
CA ALA A 188 16.57 -1.69 0.34
C ALA A 188 15.28 -1.47 1.13
N LYS A 189 14.16 -1.22 0.50
CA LYS A 189 12.85 -1.49 1.06
C LYS A 189 12.60 -2.99 1.08
N ILE A 190 11.83 -3.46 2.04
CA ILE A 190 11.42 -4.86 2.10
C ILE A 190 9.98 -4.95 1.58
N TYR A 191 9.78 -5.82 0.60
CA TYR A 191 8.47 -6.10 0.03
C TYR A 191 8.04 -7.51 0.41
N VAL A 192 6.84 -7.65 0.91
CA VAL A 192 6.19 -8.95 1.20
C VAL A 192 5.01 -9.10 0.27
N GLU A 193 5.06 -10.09 -0.60
CA GLU A 193 4.00 -10.43 -1.54
C GLU A 193 3.24 -11.66 -1.05
N THR A 194 1.92 -11.56 -0.96
CA THR A 194 0.99 -12.64 -0.63
C THR A 194 -0.08 -12.76 -1.72
N ALA A 195 -0.97 -13.76 -1.61
CA ALA A 195 -2.12 -13.85 -2.51
C ALA A 195 -3.06 -12.63 -2.42
N GLY A 196 -3.01 -11.86 -1.32
CA GLY A 196 -3.83 -10.65 -1.12
C GLY A 196 -3.24 -9.37 -1.71
N GLY A 197 -1.94 -9.36 -2.03
CA GLY A 197 -1.25 -8.17 -2.53
C GLY A 197 0.18 -8.05 -2.01
N THR A 198 0.76 -6.85 -2.12
CA THR A 198 2.13 -6.57 -1.73
C THR A 198 2.18 -5.45 -0.70
N ALA A 199 2.91 -5.68 0.40
CA ALA A 199 3.23 -4.66 1.39
C ALA A 199 4.68 -4.20 1.26
N GLU A 200 4.91 -2.91 1.50
CA GLU A 200 6.23 -2.30 1.59
C GLU A 200 6.58 -2.00 3.05
N SER A 201 7.85 -2.13 3.42
CA SER A 201 8.32 -1.80 4.78
C SER A 201 8.23 -0.30 5.07
N PRO A 202 7.92 0.09 6.33
CA PRO A 202 7.82 1.49 6.72
C PRO A 202 9.15 2.25 6.63
N GLY A 203 10.28 1.54 6.75
CA GLY A 203 11.64 2.10 6.62
C GLY A 203 12.51 1.21 5.75
N SER A 204 13.67 1.72 5.33
CA SER A 204 14.63 0.98 4.54
C SER A 204 15.51 0.10 5.43
N PHE A 205 15.71 -1.15 5.02
CA PHE A 205 16.78 -1.99 5.55
C PHE A 205 18.15 -1.37 5.22
N GLY A 206 19.10 -1.50 6.12
CA GLY A 206 20.45 -0.95 5.97
C GLY A 206 20.72 0.29 6.81
N PHE A 207 19.72 0.82 7.55
CA PHE A 207 19.88 1.90 8.50
C PHE A 207 19.64 1.44 9.95
N LYS A 208 20.57 1.77 10.83
CA LYS A 208 20.35 1.68 12.29
C LYS A 208 19.53 2.86 12.81
N ARG A 209 19.70 4.04 12.19
CA ARG A 209 18.92 5.23 12.48
C ARG A 209 18.67 6.00 11.18
N ILE A 210 17.41 6.14 10.82
CA ILE A 210 16.97 6.94 9.67
C ILE A 210 17.08 8.42 10.04
N ILE A 211 17.72 9.22 9.20
CA ILE A 211 17.69 10.67 9.24
C ILE A 211 16.55 11.17 8.37
N TYR A 212 16.46 10.65 7.13
CA TYR A 212 15.38 10.91 6.19
C TYR A 212 15.19 9.71 5.26
N ASP A 213 13.93 9.23 5.18
CA ASP A 213 13.44 8.20 4.26
C ASP A 213 11.93 8.48 4.08
N ASP A 214 11.56 9.19 3.00
CA ASP A 214 10.26 9.84 2.78
C ASP A 214 9.89 10.92 3.82
N THR A 215 10.28 10.76 5.07
CA THR A 215 10.08 11.71 6.17
C THR A 215 11.31 11.76 7.07
N LEU A 216 11.39 12.79 7.90
CA LEU A 216 12.43 12.84 8.94
C LEU A 216 12.20 11.73 9.97
N GLY A 217 13.27 11.00 10.28
CA GLY A 217 13.27 9.92 11.26
C GLY A 217 13.08 10.41 12.69
N GLU A 218 12.83 9.48 13.61
CA GLU A 218 12.60 9.77 15.02
C GLU A 218 13.75 10.55 15.66
N GLY A 219 13.43 11.64 16.33
CA GLY A 219 14.38 12.55 16.97
C GLY A 219 14.96 13.61 16.04
N PHE A 220 14.76 13.49 14.72
CA PHE A 220 15.19 14.50 13.76
C PHE A 220 14.09 15.52 13.48
N GLN A 221 14.50 16.77 13.29
CA GLN A 221 13.60 17.88 12.98
C GLN A 221 14.27 18.88 12.06
N LEU A 222 13.50 19.50 11.19
CA LEU A 222 14.00 20.55 10.32
C LEU A 222 14.26 21.82 11.15
N TRP A 223 15.52 22.30 11.17
CA TRP A 223 15.85 23.60 11.71
C TRP A 223 15.93 24.68 10.64
N GLY A 224 15.73 24.30 9.37
CA GLY A 224 15.73 25.20 8.22
C GLY A 224 17.10 25.29 7.56
N GLY A 225 17.97 26.12 8.06
CA GLY A 225 19.29 26.42 7.51
C GLY A 225 19.40 27.87 7.05
N TRP A 226 20.37 28.18 6.17
CA TRP A 226 20.59 29.52 5.64
C TRP A 226 20.73 29.50 4.13
N GLY A 227 20.23 30.55 3.48
CA GLY A 227 20.16 30.71 2.03
C GLY A 227 19.28 29.63 1.35
N GLY A 228 18.64 29.97 0.26
CA GLY A 228 17.81 29.05 -0.52
C GLY A 228 16.51 28.59 0.16
N THR A 229 15.88 27.56 -0.41
CA THR A 229 14.60 27.00 0.06
C THR A 229 14.64 25.48 0.06
N GLN A 230 13.83 24.85 0.90
CA GLN A 230 13.68 23.39 0.95
C GLN A 230 12.22 22.95 0.91
N ASP A 231 12.03 21.74 0.39
CA ASP A 231 10.76 21.00 0.41
C ASP A 231 11.10 19.55 0.81
N LEU A 232 10.55 19.09 1.94
CA LEU A 232 10.80 17.74 2.46
C LEU A 232 9.88 16.69 1.88
N ALA A 233 8.95 17.07 1.03
CA ALA A 233 7.97 16.17 0.42
C ALA A 233 7.93 16.33 -1.11
N SER A 234 9.08 16.56 -1.73
CA SER A 234 9.19 16.71 -3.18
C SER A 234 9.01 15.37 -3.88
N THR A 235 8.12 15.32 -4.86
CA THR A 235 7.87 14.16 -5.74
C THR A 235 8.57 14.28 -7.10
N THR A 236 9.40 15.33 -7.31
CA THR A 236 9.96 15.64 -8.64
C THR A 236 11.06 14.66 -9.04
N ILE A 237 12.03 14.43 -8.17
CA ILE A 237 13.15 13.48 -8.36
C ILE A 237 13.29 12.76 -7.03
N VAL A 238 12.93 11.48 -7.01
CA VAL A 238 12.94 10.61 -5.83
C VAL A 238 13.85 9.43 -6.13
N LYS A 239 14.66 9.04 -5.18
CA LYS A 239 15.52 7.85 -5.30
C LYS A 239 14.73 6.60 -4.94
N ARG A 240 13.99 6.67 -3.82
CA ARG A 240 13.26 5.56 -3.25
C ARG A 240 12.00 6.08 -2.53
N GLY A 241 10.95 5.26 -2.42
CA GLY A 241 9.70 5.65 -1.78
C GLY A 241 8.91 6.71 -2.57
N THR A 242 8.32 7.66 -1.88
CA THR A 242 7.39 8.66 -2.44
C THR A 242 7.99 10.06 -2.51
N TYR A 243 8.85 10.42 -1.56
CA TYR A 243 9.36 11.77 -1.39
C TYR A 243 10.88 11.80 -1.25
N ALA A 244 11.49 12.90 -1.69
CA ALA A 244 12.87 13.27 -1.40
C ALA A 244 12.93 14.70 -0.89
N ILE A 245 13.97 15.07 -0.15
CA ILE A 245 14.21 16.46 0.20
C ILE A 245 14.70 17.20 -1.05
N LYS A 246 13.94 18.16 -1.55
CA LYS A 246 14.42 19.12 -2.55
C LYS A 246 15.01 20.33 -1.85
N ARG A 247 16.24 20.72 -2.21
CA ARG A 247 16.92 21.89 -1.71
C ARG A 247 17.37 22.78 -2.87
N ASN A 248 16.76 23.96 -3.01
CA ASN A 248 17.30 25.00 -3.89
C ASN A 248 18.35 25.74 -3.09
N THR A 249 19.62 25.59 -3.45
CA THR A 249 20.74 26.18 -2.73
C THR A 249 21.18 27.50 -3.33
N GLU A 250 21.63 28.41 -2.49
CA GLU A 250 22.48 29.56 -2.86
C GLU A 250 23.94 29.19 -2.60
N ALA A 251 24.89 30.01 -3.07
CA ALA A 251 26.29 29.79 -2.78
C ALA A 251 26.55 29.69 -1.28
N TRP A 252 27.20 28.61 -0.84
CA TRP A 252 27.58 28.31 0.56
C TRP A 252 26.38 28.13 1.51
N SER A 253 25.17 27.99 0.99
CA SER A 253 23.98 27.76 1.79
C SER A 253 23.89 26.33 2.31
N ALA A 254 23.17 26.10 3.39
CA ALA A 254 22.98 24.76 3.93
C ALA A 254 21.53 24.48 4.36
N LEU A 255 21.12 23.21 4.23
CA LEU A 255 20.02 22.61 4.95
C LEU A 255 20.54 22.23 6.35
N GLN A 256 19.76 22.54 7.40
CA GLN A 256 20.07 22.22 8.76
C GLN A 256 18.99 21.32 9.37
N ILE A 257 19.40 20.13 9.79
CA ILE A 257 18.56 19.13 10.45
C ILE A 257 19.06 19.01 11.88
N GLY A 258 18.20 19.32 12.86
CA GLY A 258 18.49 19.15 14.27
C GLY A 258 18.19 17.73 14.75
N TYR A 259 18.88 17.32 15.80
CA TYR A 259 18.65 16.04 16.48
C TYR A 259 18.48 16.24 17.97
N SER A 260 17.39 15.73 18.54
CA SER A 260 17.04 15.80 19.97
C SER A 260 16.70 14.42 20.56
N GLY A 261 17.05 13.34 19.84
CA GLY A 261 16.83 11.97 20.29
C GLY A 261 17.86 11.48 21.30
N ALA A 262 17.82 10.18 21.58
CA ALA A 262 18.81 9.52 22.43
C ALA A 262 20.23 9.59 21.83
N ASN A 263 21.26 9.48 22.67
CA ASN A 263 22.65 9.47 22.21
C ASN A 263 22.87 8.34 21.20
N LEU A 264 23.49 8.67 20.07
CA LEU A 264 23.74 7.73 18.96
C LEU A 264 25.02 6.90 19.14
N ASN A 265 25.86 7.17 20.16
CA ASN A 265 27.11 6.45 20.44
C ASN A 265 27.98 6.26 19.17
N PHE A 266 28.42 7.36 18.61
CA PHE A 266 29.31 7.34 17.45
C PHE A 266 30.61 6.56 17.72
N GLY A 267 30.99 5.73 16.76
CA GLY A 267 32.15 4.86 16.82
C GLY A 267 31.92 3.50 17.48
N THR A 268 30.81 3.30 18.19
CA THR A 268 30.41 1.98 18.74
C THR A 268 29.16 1.46 18.06
N ASP A 269 28.05 2.18 18.18
CA ASP A 269 26.77 1.73 17.60
C ASP A 269 26.59 2.25 16.18
N ILE A 270 27.05 3.48 15.91
CA ILE A 270 27.01 4.13 14.62
C ILE A 270 28.43 4.27 14.08
N THR A 271 28.69 3.64 12.94
CA THR A 271 30.04 3.63 12.34
C THR A 271 30.16 4.50 11.08
N ALA A 272 29.06 4.68 10.35
CA ALA A 272 29.04 5.50 9.15
C ALA A 272 27.67 6.17 8.95
N VAL A 273 27.63 7.17 8.09
CA VAL A 273 26.41 7.77 7.54
C VAL A 273 26.33 7.44 6.05
N LYS A 274 25.14 7.07 5.63
CA LYS A 274 24.77 6.93 4.21
C LYS A 274 23.88 8.10 3.80
N VAL A 275 24.05 8.57 2.56
CA VAL A 275 23.18 9.55 1.93
C VAL A 275 23.24 9.41 0.43
N SER A 276 22.07 9.50 -0.23
CA SER A 276 21.97 9.62 -1.68
C SER A 276 21.70 11.08 -2.05
N ILE A 277 22.48 11.62 -2.98
CA ILE A 277 22.33 13.01 -3.43
C ILE A 277 22.25 13.03 -4.97
N TYR A 278 21.21 13.65 -5.48
CA TYR A 278 21.09 14.04 -6.89
C TYR A 278 21.31 15.54 -7.01
N ALA A 279 22.04 15.98 -8.02
CA ALA A 279 22.29 17.37 -8.28
C ALA A 279 21.88 17.74 -9.71
N GLU A 280 21.24 18.89 -9.92
CA GLU A 280 20.93 19.36 -11.28
C GLU A 280 22.21 19.85 -12.01
N THR A 281 23.20 20.29 -11.27
CA THR A 281 24.51 20.68 -11.82
C THR A 281 25.64 19.98 -11.07
N THR A 282 26.73 19.64 -11.74
CA THR A 282 27.93 19.09 -11.11
C THR A 282 28.51 20.09 -10.11
N GLY A 283 28.86 19.62 -8.91
CA GLY A 283 29.34 20.49 -7.85
C GLY A 283 29.85 19.73 -6.64
N LYS A 284 29.84 20.40 -5.50
CA LYS A 284 30.29 19.85 -4.22
C LYS A 284 29.25 20.08 -3.15
N VAL A 285 29.07 19.08 -2.29
CA VAL A 285 28.26 19.16 -1.10
C VAL A 285 29.13 18.80 0.10
N LYS A 286 28.94 19.48 1.23
CA LYS A 286 29.66 19.20 2.47
C LYS A 286 28.70 18.73 3.54
N ILE A 287 28.98 17.59 4.14
CA ILE A 287 28.25 17.08 5.31
C ILE A 287 29.02 17.51 6.56
N VAL A 288 28.31 18.18 7.46
CA VAL A 288 28.88 18.70 8.71
C VAL A 288 28.02 18.23 9.88
N PHE A 289 28.66 17.72 10.93
CA PHE A 289 27.98 17.38 12.18
C PHE A 289 28.29 18.44 13.25
N ASN A 290 27.27 18.73 14.06
CA ASN A 290 27.39 19.61 15.26
C ASN A 290 27.91 21.01 14.97
N GLY A 291 27.88 21.48 13.72
CA GLY A 291 28.41 22.77 13.32
C GLY A 291 29.93 22.82 13.24
N ASP A 292 30.61 21.69 13.34
CA ASP A 292 32.06 21.59 13.21
C ASP A 292 32.48 21.59 11.73
N ASP A 293 32.50 22.78 11.16
CA ASP A 293 32.83 22.96 9.74
C ASP A 293 34.25 22.48 9.39
N ALA A 294 35.19 22.52 10.35
CA ALA A 294 36.59 22.13 10.10
C ALA A 294 36.71 20.62 9.79
N HIS A 295 35.87 19.77 10.39
CA HIS A 295 35.90 18.33 10.20
C HIS A 295 34.87 17.84 9.13
N GLY A 296 34.04 18.73 8.58
CA GLY A 296 33.02 18.35 7.61
C GLY A 296 33.60 17.66 6.34
N LYS A 297 32.91 16.65 5.85
CA LYS A 297 33.28 15.86 4.66
C LYS A 297 32.73 16.46 3.38
N VAL A 298 33.59 16.75 2.42
CA VAL A 298 33.23 17.24 1.08
C VAL A 298 33.01 16.05 0.15
N LEU A 299 31.90 16.10 -0.59
CA LEU A 299 31.44 15.10 -1.52
C LEU A 299 31.31 15.71 -2.92
N ASP A 300 31.74 15.00 -3.94
CA ASP A 300 31.56 15.40 -5.33
C ASP A 300 30.22 14.85 -5.85
N VAL A 301 29.35 15.74 -6.34
CA VAL A 301 28.06 15.38 -6.95
C VAL A 301 28.10 15.63 -8.45
N VAL A 302 27.42 14.76 -9.20
CA VAL A 302 27.41 14.76 -10.67
C VAL A 302 26.04 15.14 -11.16
N ALA A 303 25.99 16.04 -12.17
CA ALA A 303 24.74 16.49 -12.75
C ALA A 303 23.87 15.36 -13.30
N GLY A 304 22.58 15.39 -12.99
CA GLY A 304 21.58 14.52 -13.60
C GLY A 304 21.57 13.07 -13.13
N GLN A 305 22.27 12.74 -12.04
CA GLN A 305 22.26 11.38 -11.49
C GLN A 305 22.35 11.34 -9.97
N TRP A 306 21.80 10.29 -9.38
CA TRP A 306 21.99 9.96 -7.98
C TRP A 306 23.42 9.46 -7.73
N VAL A 307 24.06 9.99 -6.68
CA VAL A 307 25.34 9.50 -6.19
C VAL A 307 25.14 9.05 -4.74
N ASP A 308 25.52 7.80 -4.46
CA ASP A 308 25.40 7.19 -3.14
C ASP A 308 26.71 7.34 -2.37
N PHE A 309 26.63 7.85 -1.18
CA PHE A 309 27.78 8.03 -0.29
C PHE A 309 27.63 7.17 0.95
N THR A 310 28.73 6.54 1.36
CA THR A 310 28.86 5.92 2.69
C THR A 310 30.12 6.51 3.30
N ILE A 311 29.96 7.25 4.38
CA ILE A 311 31.01 8.07 4.98
C ILE A 311 31.24 7.59 6.41
N PRO A 312 32.41 7.09 6.79
CA PRO A 312 32.74 6.81 8.17
C PRO A 312 32.51 8.04 9.06
N VAL A 313 31.85 7.87 10.19
CA VAL A 313 31.57 8.99 11.10
C VAL A 313 32.87 9.68 11.57
N SER A 314 33.95 8.91 11.74
CA SER A 314 35.29 9.43 12.08
C SER A 314 35.89 10.36 11.03
N GLU A 315 35.38 10.43 9.82
CA GLU A 315 35.77 11.37 8.78
C GLU A 315 35.01 12.69 8.82
N ILE A 316 33.94 12.76 9.65
CA ILE A 316 33.07 13.95 9.76
C ILE A 316 33.18 14.62 11.13
N THR A 317 33.46 13.85 12.17
CA THR A 317 33.53 14.37 13.56
C THR A 317 34.34 13.45 14.46
N ASP A 318 34.94 14.02 15.48
CA ASP A 318 35.55 13.32 16.60
C ASP A 318 34.62 13.24 17.84
N GLN A 319 33.44 13.84 17.76
CA GLN A 319 32.44 13.82 18.81
C GLN A 319 31.71 12.47 18.89
N THR A 320 31.22 12.15 20.09
CA THR A 320 30.58 10.85 20.35
C THR A 320 29.08 10.87 20.20
N ASN A 321 28.47 12.02 19.96
CA ASN A 321 27.02 12.17 19.79
C ASN A 321 26.68 13.24 18.76
N LEU A 322 25.38 13.32 18.40
CA LEU A 322 24.85 14.25 17.42
C LEU A 322 23.91 15.27 18.07
N SER A 323 23.98 16.51 17.61
CA SER A 323 22.97 17.54 17.86
C SER A 323 22.37 18.12 16.59
N GLN A 324 23.13 18.15 15.50
CA GLN A 324 22.68 18.67 14.22
C GLN A 324 23.52 18.15 13.05
N ILE A 325 22.93 18.22 11.85
CA ILE A 325 23.56 17.90 10.58
C ILE A 325 23.36 19.10 9.65
N TRP A 326 24.43 19.47 8.92
CA TRP A 326 24.32 20.37 7.77
C TRP A 326 24.61 19.62 6.49
N VAL A 327 23.78 19.88 5.47
CA VAL A 327 24.03 19.52 4.08
C VAL A 327 24.24 20.82 3.32
N GLN A 328 25.50 21.16 3.11
CA GLN A 328 25.93 22.47 2.61
C GLN A 328 26.31 22.41 1.14
N GLU A 329 25.84 23.36 0.33
CA GLU A 329 26.41 23.63 -0.97
C GLU A 329 27.86 24.12 -0.82
N PHE A 330 28.82 23.47 -1.50
CA PHE A 330 30.24 23.74 -1.25
C PHE A 330 31.03 24.01 -2.55
N ALA A 331 30.36 24.32 -3.67
CA ALA A 331 30.97 24.79 -4.91
C ALA A 331 30.95 26.33 -5.03
N GLY A 332 30.14 27.02 -4.21
CA GLY A 332 30.01 28.47 -4.21
C GLY A 332 29.22 29.02 -5.40
N SER A 333 28.38 28.21 -6.04
CA SER A 333 27.63 28.60 -7.24
C SER A 333 26.10 28.44 -7.12
N GLY A 334 25.63 27.84 -6.03
CA GLY A 334 24.24 27.39 -5.92
C GLY A 334 23.96 26.15 -6.77
N ASN A 335 22.94 25.39 -6.40
CA ASN A 335 22.51 24.16 -7.08
C ASN A 335 21.06 23.83 -6.69
N VAL A 336 20.45 22.88 -7.41
CA VAL A 336 19.24 22.20 -6.94
C VAL A 336 19.67 20.78 -6.59
N LEU A 337 19.50 20.44 -5.31
CA LEU A 337 19.84 19.13 -4.78
C LEU A 337 18.58 18.39 -4.39
N TYR A 338 18.57 17.08 -4.62
CA TYR A 338 17.61 16.17 -4.02
C TYR A 338 18.36 15.20 -3.13
N ILE A 339 17.87 15.02 -1.91
CA ILE A 339 18.54 14.23 -0.87
C ILE A 339 17.54 13.15 -0.44
N ASP A 340 18.02 11.92 -0.42
CA ASP A 340 17.21 10.76 -0.11
C ASP A 340 18.07 9.67 0.54
N ASP A 341 17.44 8.59 1.03
CA ASP A 341 18.16 7.45 1.62
C ASP A 341 19.23 7.92 2.63
N PHE A 342 18.86 8.79 3.56
CA PHE A 342 19.78 9.42 4.49
C PHE A 342 19.64 8.79 5.87
N GLY A 343 20.70 8.16 6.37
CA GLY A 343 20.66 7.48 7.66
C GLY A 343 22.03 7.01 8.14
N PHE A 344 22.06 6.50 9.36
CA PHE A 344 23.25 5.95 10.00
C PHE A 344 23.26 4.42 9.93
N ILE A 345 24.46 3.85 9.80
CA ILE A 345 24.74 2.40 9.83
C ILE A 345 25.80 2.05 10.87
#